data_9d2a308812000f62a82a0b942db01a15
#
_entry.id   9d2a308812000f62a82a0b942db01a15
#
_cell.length_a   1.000
_cell.length_b   1.000
_cell.length_c   1.000
_cell.angle_alpha   90.00
_cell.angle_beta   90.00
_cell.angle_gamma   90.00
#
_symmetry.space_group_name_H-M   'P 1'
#
loop_
_entity.id
_entity.type
_entity.pdbx_description
1 polymer ?
#
loop_
_entity_poly.entity_id
_entity_poly.type
_entity_poly.pdbx_seq_one_letter_code
_entity_poly.pdbx_strand_id
1 'polypeptide(L)'
;MPRALGLCSCLVLWMTVTGLTAEVPVNLRRENLVAWCVVPFDAAQRSPAERSAMLDGLGLRRCAYDWRTRHVSEFEEEILQYRKHGIEYFAFWGQHERAFRLFEKHNIHPQVWNTLPSPGKADQAENVASAAAALTPLARRTSVLGCSLGLYTHGGGGGEPANLVAVCQSLHAAGHRHVGIVYNWHHGHGRIRNWAEDLRAMLPFLHCVNLNGMNSGAKPKILTLGQGEHELTMLRILIEIGYKGPI
;
A
#
# COMPACT_ATOMS: atom_id res chain seq x y z
N MET A 1 84.56 12.40 5.49
CA MET A 1 83.25 13.02 5.30
C MET A 1 82.23 11.90 5.08
N PRO A 2 81.32 11.55 6.02
CA PRO A 2 80.30 10.54 5.81
C PRO A 2 79.04 11.20 5.35
N ARG A 3 78.41 10.56 4.34
CA ARG A 3 77.15 10.92 3.76
C ARG A 3 75.99 10.37 4.62
N ALA A 4 75.08 11.24 5.08
CA ALA A 4 73.87 10.87 5.75
C ALA A 4 72.83 10.41 4.73
N LEU A 5 72.34 9.17 4.89
CA LEU A 5 71.11 8.68 4.16
C LEU A 5 69.87 9.08 4.98
N GLY A 6 69.05 9.94 4.39
CA GLY A 6 67.79 10.27 4.96
C GLY A 6 66.71 9.16 4.59
N LEU A 7 66.19 8.47 5.60
CA LEU A 7 65.03 7.59 5.46
C LEU A 7 63.74 8.46 5.34
N CYS A 8 63.11 8.42 4.18
CA CYS A 8 61.81 9.01 3.98
C CYS A 8 60.75 7.95 4.38
N SER A 9 60.14 8.07 5.57
CA SER A 9 59.05 7.22 6.01
C SER A 9 57.73 7.70 5.38
N CYS A 10 57.27 7.00 4.35
CA CYS A 10 55.93 7.19 3.83
C CYS A 10 54.88 6.56 4.77
N LEU A 11 54.19 7.39 5.54
CA LEU A 11 52.99 6.97 6.27
C LEU A 11 51.86 6.73 5.26
N VAL A 12 51.52 5.46 4.99
CA VAL A 12 50.32 5.09 4.25
C VAL A 12 49.15 5.12 5.21
N LEU A 13 48.32 6.17 5.10
CA LEU A 13 47.09 6.28 5.86
C LEU A 13 46.04 5.34 5.22
N TRP A 14 45.79 4.20 5.86
CA TRP A 14 44.69 3.32 5.50
C TRP A 14 43.39 3.98 5.95
N MET A 15 42.65 4.65 5.04
CA MET A 15 41.25 5.02 5.27
C MET A 15 40.43 3.75 5.18
N THR A 16 40.02 3.20 6.32
CA THR A 16 38.95 2.21 6.39
C THR A 16 37.65 2.90 6.02
N VAL A 17 37.21 2.74 4.80
CA VAL A 17 35.84 3.08 4.40
C VAL A 17 34.92 2.06 5.08
N THR A 18 34.41 2.40 6.26
CA THR A 18 33.32 1.68 6.87
C THR A 18 32.08 1.96 5.97
N GLY A 19 31.83 1.05 5.06
CA GLY A 19 30.60 1.07 4.27
C GLY A 19 29.41 0.99 5.23
N LEU A 20 28.77 2.11 5.50
CA LEU A 20 27.44 2.15 6.12
C LEU A 20 26.50 1.43 5.16
N THR A 21 26.29 0.13 5.38
CA THR A 21 25.17 -0.57 4.76
C THR A 21 23.92 0.04 5.36
N ALA A 22 23.24 0.91 4.60
CA ALA A 22 21.98 1.48 5.03
C ALA A 22 21.02 0.32 5.33
N GLU A 23 20.54 0.26 6.57
CA GLU A 23 19.60 -0.78 6.99
C GLU A 23 18.31 -0.64 6.18
N VAL A 24 17.79 -1.77 5.65
CA VAL A 24 16.52 -1.78 4.93
C VAL A 24 15.42 -1.31 5.87
N PRO A 25 14.63 -0.27 5.51
CA PRO A 25 13.51 0.19 6.32
C PRO A 25 12.58 -0.96 6.69
N VAL A 26 12.07 -0.95 7.92
CA VAL A 26 11.28 -2.05 8.48
C VAL A 26 10.07 -2.39 7.60
N ASN A 27 9.38 -1.40 7.07
CA ASN A 27 8.21 -1.59 6.20
C ASN A 27 8.55 -2.16 4.80
N LEU A 28 9.83 -2.17 4.41
CA LEU A 28 10.31 -2.80 3.17
C LEU A 28 10.89 -4.20 3.40
N ARG A 29 10.96 -4.67 4.64
CA ARG A 29 11.37 -6.04 4.93
C ARG A 29 10.28 -7.01 4.50
N ARG A 30 10.65 -8.18 3.98
CA ARG A 30 9.74 -9.18 3.39
C ARG A 30 8.54 -9.51 4.28
N GLU A 31 8.78 -9.74 5.57
CA GLU A 31 7.75 -10.09 6.55
C GLU A 31 6.73 -8.97 6.80
N ASN A 32 7.03 -7.74 6.39
CA ASN A 32 6.16 -6.57 6.53
C ASN A 32 5.45 -6.19 5.22
N LEU A 33 5.82 -6.83 4.11
CA LEU A 33 5.13 -6.61 2.84
C LEU A 33 3.73 -7.22 2.86
N VAL A 34 2.80 -6.55 2.18
CA VAL A 34 1.41 -7.00 2.02
C VAL A 34 1.23 -7.61 0.63
N ALA A 35 0.88 -8.89 0.56
CA ALA A 35 0.49 -9.51 -0.70
C ALA A 35 -0.84 -8.90 -1.19
N TRP A 36 -0.88 -8.47 -2.45
CA TRP A 36 -2.05 -7.84 -3.04
C TRP A 36 -2.36 -8.41 -4.43
N CYS A 37 -3.63 -8.42 -4.84
CA CYS A 37 -4.10 -8.95 -6.13
C CYS A 37 -3.76 -10.43 -6.38
N VAL A 38 -3.65 -11.23 -5.33
CA VAL A 38 -3.30 -12.66 -5.45
C VAL A 38 -4.51 -13.50 -5.85
N VAL A 39 -5.67 -13.26 -5.22
CA VAL A 39 -6.84 -14.16 -5.32
C VAL A 39 -7.44 -14.24 -6.74
N PRO A 40 -7.80 -13.12 -7.38
CA PRO A 40 -8.47 -13.17 -8.70
C PRO A 40 -7.50 -13.39 -9.86
N PHE A 41 -6.20 -13.16 -9.66
CA PHE A 41 -5.18 -13.20 -10.71
C PHE A 41 -4.22 -14.38 -10.58
N ASP A 42 -4.49 -15.31 -9.66
CA ASP A 42 -3.72 -16.54 -9.53
C ASP A 42 -3.98 -17.47 -10.72
N ALA A 43 -3.00 -17.60 -11.61
CA ALA A 43 -3.09 -18.49 -12.77
C ALA A 43 -3.26 -19.98 -12.38
N ALA A 44 -2.78 -20.37 -11.19
CA ALA A 44 -2.96 -21.73 -10.66
C ALA A 44 -4.31 -21.93 -9.99
N GLN A 45 -5.12 -20.88 -9.83
CA GLN A 45 -6.45 -20.92 -9.19
C GLN A 45 -6.46 -21.66 -7.84
N ARG A 46 -5.44 -21.35 -7.01
CA ARG A 46 -5.25 -22.00 -5.70
C ARG A 46 -6.47 -21.83 -4.82
N SER A 47 -6.80 -22.89 -4.09
CA SER A 47 -7.73 -22.86 -2.96
C SER A 47 -7.20 -21.98 -1.82
N PRO A 48 -8.04 -21.59 -0.84
CA PRO A 48 -7.59 -20.84 0.34
C PRO A 48 -6.42 -21.49 1.07
N ALA A 49 -6.44 -22.83 1.21
CA ALA A 49 -5.37 -23.57 1.88
C ALA A 49 -4.05 -23.54 1.09
N GLU A 50 -4.10 -23.78 -0.22
CA GLU A 50 -2.92 -23.73 -1.08
C GLU A 50 -2.35 -22.30 -1.20
N ARG A 51 -3.21 -21.30 -1.24
CA ARG A 51 -2.82 -19.89 -1.28
C ARG A 51 -2.12 -19.46 -0.01
N SER A 52 -2.66 -19.85 1.15
CA SER A 52 -2.04 -19.58 2.44
C SER A 52 -0.68 -20.27 2.60
N ALA A 53 -0.58 -21.53 2.18
CA ALA A 53 0.69 -22.27 2.17
C ALA A 53 1.73 -21.62 1.23
N MET A 54 1.30 -21.12 0.06
CA MET A 54 2.18 -20.38 -0.86
C MET A 54 2.70 -19.09 -0.23
N LEU A 55 1.82 -18.28 0.37
CA LEU A 55 2.20 -17.02 1.02
C LEU A 55 3.18 -17.26 2.18
N ASP A 56 2.92 -18.27 3.00
CA ASP A 56 3.79 -18.69 4.10
C ASP A 56 5.17 -19.14 3.57
N GLY A 57 5.19 -19.99 2.55
CA GLY A 57 6.42 -20.43 1.89
C GLY A 57 7.24 -19.29 1.26
N LEU A 58 6.60 -18.19 0.84
CA LEU A 58 7.24 -16.96 0.37
C LEU A 58 7.70 -16.05 1.51
N GLY A 59 7.38 -16.37 2.76
CA GLY A 59 7.68 -15.54 3.93
C GLY A 59 6.82 -14.27 4.03
N LEU A 60 5.67 -14.23 3.35
CA LEU A 60 4.72 -13.12 3.41
C LEU A 60 3.74 -13.37 4.56
N ARG A 61 3.62 -12.38 5.45
CA ARG A 61 2.80 -12.48 6.68
C ARG A 61 1.55 -11.62 6.67
N ARG A 62 1.28 -10.93 5.55
CA ARG A 62 0.12 -10.04 5.38
C ARG A 62 -0.47 -10.23 3.99
N CYS A 63 -1.80 -10.27 3.92
CA CYS A 63 -2.50 -10.33 2.64
C CYS A 63 -3.70 -9.38 2.62
N ALA A 64 -3.78 -8.58 1.57
CA ALA A 64 -4.97 -7.83 1.22
C ALA A 64 -5.83 -8.70 0.29
N TYR A 65 -7.03 -9.05 0.75
CA TYR A 65 -7.93 -9.97 0.06
C TYR A 65 -8.75 -9.26 -1.01
N ASP A 66 -8.40 -9.53 -2.26
CA ASP A 66 -9.16 -9.11 -3.44
C ASP A 66 -10.01 -10.29 -3.93
N TRP A 67 -11.31 -10.11 -4.09
CA TRP A 67 -12.24 -11.18 -4.40
C TRP A 67 -13.08 -10.91 -5.65
N ARG A 68 -13.71 -11.96 -6.17
CA ARG A 68 -14.76 -11.90 -7.18
C ARG A 68 -15.92 -12.77 -6.71
N THR A 69 -17.09 -12.66 -7.31
CA THR A 69 -18.32 -13.34 -6.89
C THR A 69 -18.10 -14.84 -6.61
N ARG A 70 -17.27 -15.52 -7.40
CA ARG A 70 -16.97 -16.96 -7.21
C ARG A 70 -16.26 -17.27 -5.87
N HIS A 71 -15.61 -16.29 -5.25
CA HIS A 71 -14.88 -16.49 -3.98
C HIS A 71 -15.73 -16.22 -2.74
N VAL A 72 -17.00 -15.78 -2.90
CA VAL A 72 -17.85 -15.41 -1.75
C VAL A 72 -18.09 -16.59 -0.81
N SER A 73 -18.21 -17.82 -1.34
CA SER A 73 -18.34 -19.03 -0.53
C SER A 73 -17.08 -19.35 0.29
N GLU A 74 -15.90 -18.89 -0.14
CA GLU A 74 -14.59 -19.18 0.43
C GLU A 74 -14.14 -18.18 1.50
N PHE A 75 -14.85 -17.06 1.72
CA PHE A 75 -14.42 -15.99 2.63
C PHE A 75 -14.04 -16.47 4.02
N GLU A 76 -14.82 -17.39 4.60
CA GLU A 76 -14.55 -17.90 5.92
C GLU A 76 -13.34 -18.83 5.94
N GLU A 77 -13.24 -19.71 4.94
CA GLU A 77 -12.09 -20.60 4.81
C GLU A 77 -10.78 -19.80 4.63
N GLU A 78 -10.78 -18.73 3.86
CA GLU A 78 -9.61 -17.84 3.73
C GLU A 78 -9.17 -17.27 5.08
N ILE A 79 -10.11 -16.79 5.89
CA ILE A 79 -9.82 -16.27 7.24
C ILE A 79 -9.19 -17.37 8.13
N LEU A 80 -9.74 -18.58 8.09
CA LEU A 80 -9.27 -19.70 8.89
C LEU A 80 -7.87 -20.16 8.45
N GLN A 81 -7.64 -20.24 7.14
CA GLN A 81 -6.34 -20.64 6.60
C GLN A 81 -5.26 -19.57 6.86
N TYR A 82 -5.56 -18.28 6.71
CA TYR A 82 -4.62 -17.23 7.10
C TYR A 82 -4.26 -17.31 8.58
N ARG A 83 -5.24 -17.50 9.45
CA ARG A 83 -4.99 -17.69 10.90
C ARG A 83 -4.09 -18.90 11.17
N LYS A 84 -4.33 -20.03 10.51
CA LYS A 84 -3.54 -21.26 10.64
C LYS A 84 -2.07 -21.06 10.27
N HIS A 85 -1.80 -20.23 9.25
CA HIS A 85 -0.46 -19.94 8.75
C HIS A 85 0.17 -18.67 9.36
N GLY A 86 -0.48 -18.03 10.36
CA GLY A 86 0.01 -16.79 10.97
C GLY A 86 0.06 -15.62 10.00
N ILE A 87 -0.84 -15.59 9.01
CA ILE A 87 -0.98 -14.52 8.03
C ILE A 87 -2.06 -13.56 8.53
N GLU A 88 -1.73 -12.28 8.60
CA GLU A 88 -2.69 -11.22 8.90
C GLU A 88 -3.65 -11.02 7.71
N TYR A 89 -4.95 -11.09 7.98
CA TYR A 89 -5.98 -10.66 7.03
C TYR A 89 -6.00 -9.13 6.99
N PHE A 90 -5.01 -8.56 6.29
CA PHE A 90 -4.64 -7.14 6.37
C PHE A 90 -5.70 -6.21 5.80
N ALA A 91 -6.25 -6.53 4.63
CA ALA A 91 -7.27 -5.71 4.00
C ALA A 91 -8.29 -6.56 3.23
N PHE A 92 -9.46 -5.96 2.98
CA PHE A 92 -10.54 -6.50 2.18
C PHE A 92 -10.97 -5.49 1.12
N TRP A 93 -11.07 -5.93 -0.13
CA TRP A 93 -11.48 -5.10 -1.25
C TRP A 93 -12.99 -4.92 -1.31
N GLY A 94 -13.44 -3.66 -1.34
CA GLY A 94 -14.85 -3.32 -1.45
C GLY A 94 -15.65 -3.62 -0.19
N GLN A 95 -16.93 -3.83 -0.34
CA GLN A 95 -17.87 -4.12 0.74
C GLN A 95 -18.71 -5.34 0.42
N HIS A 96 -18.93 -6.18 1.42
CA HIS A 96 -19.78 -7.36 1.31
C HIS A 96 -20.31 -7.78 2.69
N GLU A 97 -21.64 -7.87 2.85
CA GLU A 97 -22.27 -8.15 4.15
C GLU A 97 -21.84 -9.48 4.77
N ARG A 98 -21.64 -10.53 3.95
CA ARG A 98 -21.10 -11.80 4.46
C ARG A 98 -19.69 -11.63 5.04
N ALA A 99 -18.83 -10.86 4.39
CA ALA A 99 -17.50 -10.60 4.89
C ALA A 99 -17.54 -9.82 6.21
N PHE A 100 -18.36 -8.78 6.30
CA PHE A 100 -18.50 -7.98 7.52
C PHE A 100 -19.00 -8.80 8.71
N ARG A 101 -19.98 -9.72 8.50
CA ARG A 101 -20.40 -10.67 9.54
C ARG A 101 -19.28 -11.63 9.95
N LEU A 102 -18.43 -12.04 9.02
CA LEU A 102 -17.28 -12.90 9.32
C LEU A 102 -16.19 -12.13 10.08
N PHE A 103 -15.98 -10.85 9.81
CA PHE A 103 -15.06 -10.02 10.60
C PHE A 103 -15.49 -9.93 12.06
N GLU A 104 -16.77 -9.71 12.31
CA GLU A 104 -17.36 -9.76 13.66
C GLU A 104 -17.20 -11.15 14.29
N LYS A 105 -17.59 -12.23 13.58
CA LYS A 105 -17.53 -13.61 14.06
C LYS A 105 -16.11 -14.03 14.45
N HIS A 106 -15.12 -13.65 13.65
CA HIS A 106 -13.73 -14.06 13.86
C HIS A 106 -12.89 -13.02 14.60
N ASN A 107 -13.48 -11.90 15.02
CA ASN A 107 -12.82 -10.80 15.70
C ASN A 107 -11.56 -10.33 14.95
N ILE A 108 -11.72 -10.05 13.65
CA ILE A 108 -10.67 -9.47 12.79
C ILE A 108 -11.08 -8.08 12.31
N HIS A 109 -10.11 -7.20 12.15
CA HIS A 109 -10.34 -5.79 11.87
C HIS A 109 -9.51 -5.31 10.67
N PRO A 110 -9.71 -5.89 9.46
CA PRO A 110 -8.95 -5.51 8.28
C PRO A 110 -9.21 -4.07 7.86
N GLN A 111 -8.30 -3.51 7.07
CA GLN A 111 -8.65 -2.31 6.30
C GLN A 111 -9.72 -2.69 5.25
N VAL A 112 -10.75 -1.90 5.09
CA VAL A 112 -11.72 -2.03 3.99
C VAL A 112 -11.33 -1.04 2.90
N TRP A 113 -10.91 -1.54 1.74
CA TRP A 113 -10.47 -0.70 0.62
C TRP A 113 -11.60 -0.47 -0.37
N ASN A 114 -11.97 0.77 -0.57
CA ASN A 114 -13.06 1.13 -1.48
C ASN A 114 -12.62 2.27 -2.40
N THR A 115 -13.01 2.20 -3.67
CA THR A 115 -12.74 3.28 -4.62
C THR A 115 -13.46 4.55 -4.21
N LEU A 116 -12.82 5.70 -4.46
CA LEU A 116 -13.45 6.99 -4.27
C LEU A 116 -14.54 7.20 -5.33
N PRO A 117 -15.79 7.43 -4.93
CA PRO A 117 -16.83 7.83 -5.89
C PRO A 117 -16.44 9.11 -6.63
N SER A 118 -16.68 9.13 -7.93
CA SER A 118 -16.45 10.30 -8.78
C SER A 118 -17.78 10.74 -9.40
N PRO A 119 -18.57 11.57 -8.74
CA PRO A 119 -19.93 11.86 -9.15
C PRO A 119 -20.04 12.74 -10.41
N GLY A 120 -18.89 13.23 -10.94
CA GLY A 120 -18.88 13.94 -12.24
C GLY A 120 -19.50 15.34 -12.19
N LYS A 121 -19.44 16.00 -11.03
CA LYS A 121 -19.88 17.38 -10.88
C LYS A 121 -18.88 18.34 -11.52
N ALA A 122 -19.34 19.50 -11.95
CA ALA A 122 -18.47 20.52 -12.55
C ALA A 122 -17.54 21.17 -11.52
N ASP A 123 -18.01 21.35 -10.29
CA ASP A 123 -17.26 21.94 -9.19
C ASP A 123 -16.56 20.84 -8.35
N GLN A 124 -15.28 21.06 -8.02
CA GLN A 124 -14.50 20.17 -7.18
C GLN A 124 -15.07 20.08 -5.77
N ALA A 125 -15.50 21.17 -5.17
CA ALA A 125 -16.08 21.17 -3.82
C ALA A 125 -17.38 20.33 -3.77
N GLU A 126 -18.22 20.43 -4.79
CA GLU A 126 -19.42 19.59 -4.93
C GLU A 126 -19.07 18.10 -5.11
N ASN A 127 -18.02 17.80 -5.90
CA ASN A 127 -17.53 16.43 -6.06
C ASN A 127 -17.07 15.85 -4.73
N VAL A 128 -16.26 16.60 -3.97
CA VAL A 128 -15.75 16.20 -2.65
C VAL A 128 -16.89 15.98 -1.66
N ALA A 129 -17.82 16.93 -1.57
CA ALA A 129 -18.97 16.82 -0.66
C ALA A 129 -19.86 15.62 -1.01
N SER A 130 -20.14 15.40 -2.30
CA SER A 130 -20.95 14.27 -2.77
C SER A 130 -20.24 12.93 -2.52
N ALA A 131 -18.92 12.85 -2.74
CA ALA A 131 -18.14 11.65 -2.49
C ALA A 131 -18.08 11.33 -0.98
N ALA A 132 -17.86 12.34 -0.13
CA ALA A 132 -17.85 12.17 1.31
C ALA A 132 -19.23 11.71 1.84
N ALA A 133 -20.32 12.30 1.34
CA ALA A 133 -21.68 11.90 1.69
C ALA A 133 -21.96 10.44 1.29
N ALA A 134 -21.56 10.03 0.08
CA ALA A 134 -21.72 8.67 -0.42
C ALA A 134 -20.90 7.64 0.40
N LEU A 135 -19.75 8.02 0.94
CA LEU A 135 -18.88 7.14 1.75
C LEU A 135 -19.25 7.12 3.24
N THR A 136 -20.01 8.08 3.73
CA THR A 136 -20.38 8.18 5.15
C THR A 136 -21.04 6.91 5.71
N PRO A 137 -21.98 6.23 5.02
CA PRO A 137 -22.56 4.98 5.51
C PRO A 137 -21.49 3.88 5.70
N LEU A 138 -20.58 3.73 4.75
CA LEU A 138 -19.48 2.77 4.85
C LEU A 138 -18.49 3.16 5.96
N ALA A 139 -18.16 4.44 6.09
CA ALA A 139 -17.31 4.92 7.18
C ALA A 139 -17.91 4.62 8.55
N ARG A 140 -19.22 4.80 8.73
CA ARG A 140 -19.92 4.40 9.96
C ARG A 140 -19.85 2.89 10.20
N ARG A 141 -20.11 2.10 9.15
CA ARG A 141 -20.08 0.62 9.26
C ARG A 141 -18.69 0.11 9.62
N THR A 142 -17.64 0.60 8.97
CA THR A 142 -16.25 0.22 9.28
C THR A 142 -15.83 0.65 10.68
N SER A 143 -16.27 1.83 11.14
CA SER A 143 -16.03 2.26 12.51
C SER A 143 -16.62 1.31 13.56
N VAL A 144 -17.87 0.87 13.36
CA VAL A 144 -18.53 -0.10 14.26
C VAL A 144 -17.78 -1.44 14.28
N LEU A 145 -17.23 -1.86 13.14
CA LEU A 145 -16.45 -3.09 13.01
C LEU A 145 -15.01 -2.96 13.57
N GLY A 146 -14.59 -1.78 13.99
CA GLY A 146 -13.19 -1.52 14.36
C GLY A 146 -12.22 -1.58 13.18
N CYS A 147 -12.74 -1.54 11.95
CA CYS A 147 -11.97 -1.56 10.71
C CYS A 147 -11.58 -0.15 10.26
N SER A 148 -10.41 0.00 9.62
CA SER A 148 -10.09 1.23 8.89
C SER A 148 -10.75 1.23 7.51
N LEU A 149 -11.08 2.41 6.99
CA LEU A 149 -11.55 2.59 5.61
C LEU A 149 -10.44 3.22 4.78
N GLY A 150 -9.99 2.52 3.73
CA GLY A 150 -9.00 3.00 2.78
C GLY A 150 -9.64 3.49 1.48
N LEU A 151 -9.48 4.77 1.16
CA LEU A 151 -9.89 5.34 -0.12
C LEU A 151 -8.85 4.95 -1.17
N TYR A 152 -9.22 4.01 -2.03
CA TYR A 152 -8.30 3.39 -2.97
C TYR A 152 -8.22 4.15 -4.29
N THR A 153 -7.00 4.49 -4.70
CA THR A 153 -6.71 5.13 -5.99
C THR A 153 -7.04 4.18 -7.14
N HIS A 154 -7.98 4.54 -8.00
CA HIS A 154 -8.36 3.70 -9.15
C HIS A 154 -8.38 4.44 -10.50
N GLY A 155 -7.86 5.64 -10.56
CA GLY A 155 -7.86 6.47 -11.78
C GLY A 155 -9.08 7.39 -11.91
N GLY A 156 -9.04 8.24 -12.93
CA GLY A 156 -10.02 9.31 -13.10
C GLY A 156 -10.01 10.33 -11.97
N GLY A 157 -10.98 11.24 -11.95
CA GLY A 157 -11.07 12.28 -10.92
C GLY A 157 -11.15 11.75 -9.49
N GLY A 158 -11.73 10.56 -9.28
CA GLY A 158 -11.78 9.88 -8.00
C GLY A 158 -10.43 9.32 -7.53
N GLY A 159 -9.45 9.19 -8.43
CA GLY A 159 -8.11 8.71 -8.12
C GLY A 159 -7.07 9.81 -7.94
N GLU A 160 -7.42 11.07 -8.16
CA GLU A 160 -6.50 12.19 -8.02
C GLU A 160 -6.13 12.42 -6.54
N PRO A 161 -4.84 12.53 -6.18
CA PRO A 161 -4.39 12.73 -4.82
C PRO A 161 -5.07 13.88 -4.08
N ALA A 162 -5.25 15.02 -4.75
CA ALA A 162 -5.92 16.19 -4.17
C ALA A 162 -7.37 15.90 -3.77
N ASN A 163 -8.11 15.11 -4.57
CA ASN A 163 -9.49 14.73 -4.26
C ASN A 163 -9.53 13.71 -3.11
N LEU A 164 -8.62 12.74 -3.07
CA LEU A 164 -8.50 11.78 -1.98
C LEU A 164 -8.24 12.50 -0.65
N VAL A 165 -7.29 13.44 -0.63
CA VAL A 165 -6.98 14.26 0.55
C VAL A 165 -8.20 15.08 1.00
N ALA A 166 -8.86 15.79 0.08
CA ALA A 166 -10.00 16.62 0.41
C ALA A 166 -11.19 15.81 0.97
N VAL A 167 -11.45 14.61 0.43
CA VAL A 167 -12.49 13.72 0.95
C VAL A 167 -12.11 13.17 2.32
N CYS A 168 -10.84 12.78 2.54
CA CYS A 168 -10.37 12.39 3.88
C CYS A 168 -10.56 13.51 4.88
N GLN A 169 -10.19 14.75 4.54
CA GLN A 169 -10.39 15.93 5.40
C GLN A 169 -11.86 16.14 5.75
N SER A 170 -12.75 16.05 4.77
CA SER A 170 -14.20 16.16 4.97
C SER A 170 -14.74 15.08 5.91
N LEU A 171 -14.34 13.82 5.71
CA LEU A 171 -14.76 12.71 6.57
C LEU A 171 -14.17 12.82 7.99
N HIS A 172 -12.92 13.27 8.13
CA HIS A 172 -12.30 13.53 9.43
C HIS A 172 -13.00 14.65 10.20
N ALA A 173 -13.40 15.72 9.51
CA ALA A 173 -14.18 16.81 10.11
C ALA A 173 -15.56 16.32 10.59
N ALA A 174 -16.14 15.30 9.90
CA ALA A 174 -17.37 14.63 10.31
C ALA A 174 -17.16 13.55 11.41
N GLY A 175 -15.95 13.41 11.95
CA GLY A 175 -15.62 12.47 13.04
C GLY A 175 -15.11 11.11 12.60
N HIS A 176 -14.95 10.83 11.29
CA HIS A 176 -14.50 9.54 10.75
C HIS A 176 -12.97 9.51 10.57
N ARG A 177 -12.21 9.60 11.66
CA ARG A 177 -10.74 9.69 11.63
C ARG A 177 -10.02 8.39 11.23
N HIS A 178 -10.72 7.26 11.18
CA HIS A 178 -10.21 5.95 10.73
C HIS A 178 -10.21 5.81 9.19
N VAL A 179 -10.62 6.86 8.47
CA VAL A 179 -10.59 6.91 7.01
C VAL A 179 -9.25 7.43 6.54
N GLY A 180 -8.63 6.76 5.58
CA GLY A 180 -7.35 7.18 5.00
C GLY A 180 -7.25 6.81 3.52
N ILE A 181 -6.05 6.90 2.98
CA ILE A 181 -5.77 6.73 1.56
C ILE A 181 -4.97 5.44 1.35
N VAL A 182 -5.35 4.67 0.34
CA VAL A 182 -4.54 3.56 -0.21
C VAL A 182 -4.11 3.96 -1.61
N TYR A 183 -2.84 4.30 -1.77
CA TYR A 183 -2.32 4.76 -3.05
C TYR A 183 -1.69 3.61 -3.83
N ASN A 184 -2.22 3.33 -5.01
CA ASN A 184 -1.71 2.28 -5.89
C ASN A 184 -0.94 2.90 -7.07
N TRP A 185 0.35 2.61 -7.17
CA TRP A 185 1.20 3.07 -8.26
C TRP A 185 0.71 2.63 -9.63
N HIS A 186 0.08 1.45 -9.73
CA HIS A 186 -0.48 0.97 -11.00
C HIS A 186 -1.47 1.97 -11.63
N HIS A 187 -2.17 2.75 -10.82
CA HIS A 187 -3.08 3.81 -11.29
C HIS A 187 -2.43 5.20 -11.29
N GLY A 188 -1.20 5.30 -10.80
CA GLY A 188 -0.45 6.55 -10.61
C GLY A 188 0.54 6.92 -11.72
N HIS A 189 0.58 6.22 -12.86
CA HIS A 189 1.57 6.46 -13.91
C HIS A 189 1.57 7.91 -14.45
N GLY A 190 0.41 8.54 -14.53
CA GLY A 190 0.29 9.95 -14.91
C GLY A 190 0.86 10.94 -13.88
N ARG A 191 1.14 10.47 -12.65
CA ARG A 191 1.58 11.28 -11.51
C ARG A 191 3.04 11.08 -11.13
N ILE A 192 3.82 10.29 -11.89
CA ILE A 192 5.23 9.97 -11.57
C ILE A 192 6.05 11.24 -11.32
N ARG A 193 5.89 12.28 -12.15
CA ARG A 193 6.62 13.55 -12.02
C ARG A 193 6.25 14.34 -10.77
N ASN A 194 5.03 14.18 -10.28
CA ASN A 194 4.48 14.89 -9.12
C ASN A 194 4.53 14.02 -7.85
N TRP A 195 5.12 12.82 -7.92
CA TRP A 195 5.06 11.83 -6.84
C TRP A 195 5.47 12.38 -5.48
N ALA A 196 6.56 13.14 -5.42
CA ALA A 196 7.05 13.70 -4.16
C ALA A 196 6.07 14.70 -3.52
N GLU A 197 5.39 15.51 -4.33
CA GLU A 197 4.39 16.47 -3.88
C GLU A 197 3.12 15.76 -3.45
N ASP A 198 2.62 14.86 -4.29
CA ASP A 198 1.43 14.04 -4.00
C ASP A 198 1.61 13.22 -2.72
N LEU A 199 2.78 12.60 -2.54
CA LEU A 199 3.09 11.83 -1.34
C LEU A 199 3.08 12.69 -0.08
N ARG A 200 3.69 13.89 -0.12
CA ARG A 200 3.66 14.80 1.05
C ARG A 200 2.24 15.23 1.41
N ALA A 201 1.41 15.50 0.40
CA ALA A 201 0.02 15.88 0.63
C ALA A 201 -0.82 14.73 1.23
N MET A 202 -0.60 13.50 0.76
CA MET A 202 -1.32 12.32 1.23
C MET A 202 -0.80 11.78 2.56
N LEU A 203 0.46 12.03 2.92
CA LEU A 203 1.15 11.38 4.05
C LEU A 203 0.35 11.36 5.36
N PRO A 204 -0.35 12.44 5.78
CA PRO A 204 -1.14 12.44 7.01
C PRO A 204 -2.34 11.48 7.00
N PHE A 205 -2.75 11.02 5.81
CA PHE A 205 -3.91 10.17 5.60
C PHE A 205 -3.54 8.79 5.06
N LEU A 206 -2.26 8.53 4.77
CA LEU A 206 -1.82 7.38 4.01
C LEU A 206 -1.85 6.09 4.85
N HIS A 207 -2.72 5.15 4.50
CA HIS A 207 -2.88 3.86 5.15
C HIS A 207 -2.02 2.76 4.52
N CYS A 208 -1.82 2.80 3.20
CA CYS A 208 -1.01 1.82 2.47
C CYS A 208 -0.55 2.38 1.12
N VAL A 209 0.59 1.89 0.62
CA VAL A 209 1.07 2.16 -0.74
C VAL A 209 1.28 0.85 -1.47
N ASN A 210 0.61 0.65 -2.60
CA ASN A 210 0.78 -0.55 -3.41
C ASN A 210 1.80 -0.28 -4.51
N LEU A 211 2.79 -1.14 -4.62
CA LEU A 211 3.93 -0.99 -5.52
C LEU A 211 3.81 -1.87 -6.78
N ASN A 212 4.37 -1.39 -7.88
CA ASN A 212 4.67 -2.15 -9.10
C ASN A 212 5.78 -1.45 -9.88
N GLY A 213 6.28 -2.08 -10.95
CA GLY A 213 7.22 -1.43 -11.87
C GLY A 213 6.55 -0.26 -12.59
N MET A 214 7.24 0.89 -12.68
CA MET A 214 6.68 2.16 -13.14
C MET A 214 7.40 2.67 -14.38
N ASN A 215 6.66 2.80 -15.49
CA ASN A 215 7.15 3.35 -16.74
C ASN A 215 6.44 4.62 -17.16
N SER A 216 7.15 5.47 -17.92
CA SER A 216 6.57 6.64 -18.54
C SER A 216 5.40 6.28 -19.45
N GLY A 217 4.30 7.03 -19.34
CA GLY A 217 3.12 6.85 -20.18
C GLY A 217 2.40 5.51 -20.01
N ALA A 218 2.70 4.74 -18.95
CA ALA A 218 2.14 3.42 -18.71
C ALA A 218 2.35 2.44 -19.87
N LYS A 219 3.56 2.39 -20.42
CA LYS A 219 3.92 1.53 -21.57
C LYS A 219 5.22 0.75 -21.31
N PRO A 220 5.13 -0.55 -20.94
CA PRO A 220 3.91 -1.24 -20.55
C PRO A 220 3.38 -0.77 -19.20
N LYS A 221 2.09 -0.93 -18.96
CA LYS A 221 1.46 -0.53 -17.70
C LYS A 221 1.70 -1.52 -16.56
N ILE A 222 1.76 -2.79 -16.90
CA ILE A 222 1.94 -3.88 -15.93
C ILE A 222 3.38 -4.36 -16.02
N LEU A 223 4.15 -4.08 -14.97
CA LEU A 223 5.53 -4.52 -14.81
C LEU A 223 5.75 -5.04 -13.39
N THR A 224 6.59 -6.06 -13.30
CA THR A 224 7.13 -6.50 -12.02
C THR A 224 7.94 -5.38 -11.38
N LEU A 225 7.87 -5.27 -10.06
CA LEU A 225 8.70 -4.33 -9.30
C LEU A 225 10.19 -4.59 -9.59
N GLY A 226 10.93 -3.53 -9.83
CA GLY A 226 12.35 -3.59 -10.22
C GLY A 226 12.61 -3.69 -11.73
N GLN A 227 11.58 -3.73 -12.57
CA GLN A 227 11.71 -3.78 -14.04
C GLN A 227 11.26 -2.50 -14.74
N GLY A 228 10.82 -1.50 -14.02
CA GLY A 228 10.42 -0.21 -14.58
C GLY A 228 11.56 0.82 -14.55
N GLU A 229 11.26 2.00 -15.09
CA GLU A 229 12.22 3.10 -15.20
C GLU A 229 12.24 3.99 -13.95
N HIS A 230 11.14 4.04 -13.19
CA HIS A 230 10.91 5.07 -12.17
C HIS A 230 10.74 4.57 -10.75
N GLU A 231 10.37 3.31 -10.52
CA GLU A 231 10.01 2.82 -9.18
C GLU A 231 11.12 2.93 -8.15
N LEU A 232 12.39 2.78 -8.54
CA LEU A 232 13.50 2.94 -7.60
C LEU A 232 13.59 4.38 -7.07
N THR A 233 13.41 5.37 -7.96
CA THR A 233 13.35 6.78 -7.56
C THR A 233 12.13 7.05 -6.69
N MET A 234 10.97 6.50 -7.05
CA MET A 234 9.75 6.66 -6.26
C MET A 234 9.86 6.03 -4.88
N LEU A 235 10.54 4.87 -4.75
CA LEU A 235 10.85 4.23 -3.47
C LEU A 235 11.79 5.08 -2.61
N ARG A 236 12.83 5.67 -3.21
CA ARG A 236 13.74 6.58 -2.50
C ARG A 236 12.98 7.76 -1.92
N ILE A 237 12.11 8.39 -2.71
CA ILE A 237 11.25 9.49 -2.25
C ILE A 237 10.34 9.04 -1.09
N LEU A 238 9.77 7.84 -1.17
CA LEU A 238 8.94 7.28 -0.11
C LEU A 238 9.71 7.17 1.23
N ILE A 239 10.97 6.71 1.15
CA ILE A 239 11.86 6.57 2.32
C ILE A 239 12.29 7.96 2.83
N GLU A 240 12.72 8.87 1.96
CA GLU A 240 13.19 10.22 2.29
C GLU A 240 12.10 11.07 2.96
N ILE A 241 10.85 10.93 2.52
CA ILE A 241 9.69 11.60 3.13
C ILE A 241 9.32 10.94 4.47
N GLY A 242 9.90 9.79 4.79
CA GLY A 242 9.74 9.13 6.08
C GLY A 242 8.48 8.29 6.19
N TYR A 243 7.92 7.81 5.08
CA TYR A 243 6.80 6.88 5.14
C TYR A 243 7.20 5.56 5.79
N LYS A 244 6.47 5.16 6.83
CA LYS A 244 6.71 3.92 7.60
C LYS A 244 5.50 2.99 7.63
N GLY A 245 4.46 3.34 6.88
CA GLY A 245 3.25 2.54 6.78
C GLY A 245 3.43 1.27 5.95
N PRO A 246 2.37 0.44 5.86
CA PRO A 246 2.35 -0.79 5.07
C PRO A 246 2.58 -0.56 3.57
N ILE A 247 3.24 -1.53 2.95
CA ILE A 247 3.53 -1.54 1.50
C ILE A 247 3.08 -2.88 0.92
#